data_798df3e3a0d4d210316c25588abdf1f8
#
_entry.id   798df3e3a0d4d210316c25588abdf1f8
#
_cell.length_a   1.000
_cell.length_b   1.000
_cell.length_c   1.000
_cell.angle_alpha   90.00
_cell.angle_beta   90.00
_cell.angle_gamma   90.00
#
_symmetry.space_group_name_H-M   'P 1'
#
loop_
_entity.id
_entity.type
_entity.pdbx_description
1 polymer ?
#
loop_
_entity_poly.entity_id
_entity_poly.type
_entity_poly.pdbx_seq_one_letter_code
_entity_poly.pdbx_strand_id
1 'polypeptide(L)'
;MNEITNIEKNNQGFIIFDCRSEFAAKANTFKGAGSEDPKHYKNCIKLIFGAIENIHSIRKSLKNALQKAYYGNENIIEGKISFSIKNNNEKNFLSKFESTKWLEYLSALLIGSICVAKKLYQNINVLVHCSDGWDRTAQVCSLVQIILDPYFRTIEGFAVLVEKEWVSFGHKFAMRNGCDVRKEKKKDRSPIFIQFIHAVQQMTMQYPTAFEYNNNFLLFLCDEIYSNKYGTFLFNCEKDKFNNNQEKKTISIWSDIFYEKNKYINDIYKPINGTINVKGELKYLNIWNDFFFKYDKVGMAYKNRALLDKQEYVAKILEEKNKSILELLNVIKSNGLENLVKDNKIYNLYKDKLDKSE
;
A
#
# COMPACT_ATOMS: atom_id res chain seq x y z
N MET A 1 2.14 -22.16 -24.77
CA MET A 1 3.29 -21.77 -25.62
C MET A 1 2.89 -21.00 -26.88
N ASN A 2 1.69 -21.21 -27.45
CA ASN A 2 1.27 -20.52 -28.69
C ASN A 2 0.84 -19.05 -28.50
N GLU A 3 0.60 -18.58 -27.29
CA GLU A 3 0.23 -17.18 -27.07
C GLU A 3 1.43 -16.23 -26.98
N ILE A 4 2.61 -16.76 -26.63
CA ILE A 4 3.87 -16.00 -26.67
C ILE A 4 4.31 -15.72 -28.11
N THR A 5 3.87 -16.53 -29.09
CA THR A 5 4.21 -16.36 -30.50
C THR A 5 3.46 -15.22 -31.19
N ASN A 6 2.38 -14.67 -30.61
CA ASN A 6 1.75 -13.45 -31.13
C ASN A 6 2.61 -12.17 -30.93
N ILE A 7 3.68 -12.26 -30.17
CA ILE A 7 4.72 -11.20 -30.08
C ILE A 7 5.39 -10.96 -31.45
N GLU A 8 5.39 -11.96 -32.33
CA GLU A 8 5.98 -11.81 -33.68
C GLU A 8 5.20 -10.88 -34.61
N LYS A 9 3.89 -10.65 -34.35
CA LYS A 9 3.08 -9.78 -35.21
C LYS A 9 3.30 -8.28 -34.94
N ASN A 10 3.77 -7.90 -33.76
CA ASN A 10 3.93 -6.48 -33.41
C ASN A 10 5.37 -5.95 -33.47
N ASN A 11 6.37 -6.78 -33.81
CA ASN A 11 7.79 -6.41 -33.90
C ASN A 11 8.35 -5.61 -32.68
N GLN A 12 7.61 -5.58 -31.58
CA GLN A 12 7.99 -4.93 -30.32
C GLN A 12 8.69 -5.97 -29.46
N GLY A 13 9.96 -5.73 -29.16
CA GLY A 13 10.72 -6.59 -28.28
C GLY A 13 10.18 -6.60 -26.86
N PHE A 14 10.78 -7.40 -25.97
CA PHE A 14 10.46 -7.43 -24.56
C PHE A 14 11.67 -7.05 -23.70
N ILE A 15 11.40 -6.67 -22.44
CA ILE A 15 12.42 -6.33 -21.46
C ILE A 15 12.39 -7.39 -20.36
N ILE A 16 13.55 -7.78 -19.88
CA ILE A 16 13.70 -8.55 -18.66
C ILE A 16 13.94 -7.59 -17.51
N PHE A 17 13.11 -7.64 -16.48
CA PHE A 17 13.27 -6.88 -15.24
C PHE A 17 13.61 -7.84 -14.09
N ASP A 18 14.90 -7.88 -13.75
CA ASP A 18 15.38 -8.58 -12.57
C ASP A 18 15.23 -7.69 -11.33
N CYS A 19 14.37 -8.09 -10.39
CA CYS A 19 14.13 -7.33 -9.16
C CYS A 19 15.38 -7.15 -8.30
N ARG A 20 16.42 -7.98 -8.49
CA ARG A 20 17.68 -7.92 -7.73
C ARG A 20 18.56 -6.76 -8.18
N SER A 21 19.55 -6.40 -7.38
CA SER A 21 20.67 -5.60 -7.86
C SER A 21 21.56 -6.43 -8.78
N GLU A 22 22.26 -5.78 -9.69
CA GLU A 22 23.22 -6.45 -10.59
C GLU A 22 24.30 -7.22 -9.80
N PHE A 23 24.79 -6.64 -8.71
CA PHE A 23 25.75 -7.28 -7.83
C PHE A 23 25.19 -8.57 -7.22
N ALA A 24 23.94 -8.54 -6.71
CA ALA A 24 23.29 -9.72 -6.13
C ALA A 24 23.02 -10.80 -7.18
N ALA A 25 22.67 -10.43 -8.41
CA ALA A 25 22.47 -11.36 -9.51
C ALA A 25 23.78 -12.05 -9.88
N LYS A 26 24.87 -11.30 -10.04
CA LYS A 26 26.22 -11.83 -10.32
C LYS A 26 26.74 -12.71 -9.19
N ALA A 27 26.53 -12.36 -7.92
CA ALA A 27 26.93 -13.17 -6.79
C ALA A 27 26.25 -14.54 -6.73
N ASN A 28 25.04 -14.67 -7.28
CA ASN A 28 24.34 -15.94 -7.39
C ASN A 28 24.91 -16.87 -8.47
N THR A 29 25.63 -16.34 -9.45
CA THR A 29 26.29 -17.15 -10.49
C THR A 29 27.29 -18.14 -9.89
N PHE A 30 27.99 -17.73 -8.81
CA PHE A 30 28.90 -18.63 -8.09
C PHE A 30 28.19 -19.78 -7.37
N LYS A 31 26.87 -19.75 -7.27
CA LYS A 31 26.05 -20.80 -6.65
C LYS A 31 25.26 -21.63 -7.67
N GLY A 32 25.61 -21.54 -8.94
CA GLY A 32 24.90 -22.25 -10.01
C GLY A 32 23.58 -21.60 -10.44
N ALA A 33 23.30 -20.38 -9.98
CA ALA A 33 22.22 -19.52 -10.46
C ALA A 33 22.82 -18.30 -11.17
N GLY A 34 22.03 -17.46 -11.81
CA GLY A 34 22.56 -16.30 -12.54
C GLY A 34 21.49 -15.27 -12.82
N SER A 35 21.75 -14.45 -13.82
CA SER A 35 20.77 -13.59 -14.49
C SER A 35 20.70 -14.01 -15.95
N GLU A 36 19.56 -13.74 -16.56
CA GLU A 36 19.34 -14.00 -17.97
C GLU A 36 20.31 -13.17 -18.82
N ASP A 37 20.86 -13.79 -19.87
CA ASP A 37 21.59 -13.06 -20.91
C ASP A 37 20.59 -12.72 -22.05
N PRO A 38 20.33 -11.41 -22.28
CA PRO A 38 19.43 -10.99 -23.35
C PRO A 38 19.77 -11.56 -24.72
N LYS A 39 21.06 -11.90 -24.95
CA LYS A 39 21.52 -12.47 -26.25
C LYS A 39 20.93 -13.86 -26.54
N HIS A 40 20.49 -14.58 -25.52
CA HIS A 40 19.89 -15.89 -25.67
C HIS A 40 18.40 -15.83 -26.05
N TYR A 41 17.80 -14.65 -26.00
CA TYR A 41 16.36 -14.47 -26.24
C TYR A 41 16.13 -13.62 -27.49
N LYS A 42 15.46 -14.22 -28.49
CA LYS A 42 15.05 -13.49 -29.68
C LYS A 42 14.12 -12.32 -29.27
N ASN A 43 14.38 -11.14 -29.77
CA ASN A 43 13.65 -9.91 -29.50
C ASN A 43 13.75 -9.38 -28.05
N CYS A 44 14.67 -9.86 -27.22
CA CYS A 44 14.96 -9.21 -25.93
C CYS A 44 15.70 -7.89 -26.15
N ILE A 45 15.08 -6.77 -25.72
CA ILE A 45 15.65 -5.43 -25.88
C ILE A 45 16.79 -5.23 -24.89
N LYS A 46 16.56 -5.54 -23.61
CA LYS A 46 17.54 -5.38 -22.55
C LYS A 46 17.12 -6.05 -21.24
N LEU A 47 18.10 -6.26 -20.36
CA LEU A 47 17.94 -6.60 -18.97
C LEU A 47 18.04 -5.33 -18.11
N ILE A 48 17.12 -5.15 -17.16
CA ILE A 48 17.09 -4.05 -16.19
C ILE A 48 17.16 -4.65 -14.79
N PHE A 49 18.02 -4.12 -13.93
CA PHE A 49 18.10 -4.49 -12.52
C PHE A 49 17.31 -3.50 -11.65
N GLY A 50 16.39 -4.04 -10.82
CA GLY A 50 15.49 -3.25 -9.98
C GLY A 50 16.10 -2.77 -8.67
N ALA A 51 17.23 -3.35 -8.25
CA ALA A 51 17.89 -3.06 -6.98
C ALA A 51 17.00 -3.17 -5.73
N ILE A 52 15.98 -4.03 -5.77
CA ILE A 52 15.06 -4.28 -4.65
C ILE A 52 15.72 -5.25 -3.68
N GLU A 53 15.75 -4.86 -2.40
CA GLU A 53 16.45 -5.60 -1.36
C GLU A 53 15.81 -6.97 -1.06
N ASN A 54 16.62 -7.85 -0.51
CA ASN A 54 16.24 -9.21 -0.18
C ASN A 54 15.51 -9.30 1.18
N ILE A 55 14.96 -10.48 1.46
CA ILE A 55 14.17 -10.74 2.68
C ILE A 55 14.93 -10.43 3.99
N HIS A 56 16.26 -10.59 4.01
CA HIS A 56 17.05 -10.37 5.22
C HIS A 56 17.21 -8.88 5.53
N SER A 57 17.46 -8.06 4.50
CA SER A 57 17.51 -6.60 4.62
C SER A 57 16.16 -6.03 5.06
N ILE A 58 15.07 -6.48 4.42
CA ILE A 58 13.71 -6.03 4.75
C ILE A 58 13.34 -6.38 6.19
N ARG A 59 13.62 -7.61 6.65
CA ARG A 59 13.37 -8.01 8.03
C ARG A 59 14.14 -7.16 9.03
N LYS A 60 15.46 -6.96 8.80
CA LYS A 60 16.31 -6.15 9.68
C LYS A 60 15.81 -4.70 9.74
N SER A 61 15.46 -4.16 8.58
CA SER A 61 14.98 -2.79 8.44
C SER A 61 13.68 -2.56 9.22
N LEU A 62 12.62 -3.39 9.02
CA LEU A 62 11.38 -3.25 9.76
C LEU A 62 11.58 -3.42 11.26
N LYS A 63 12.35 -4.45 11.68
CA LYS A 63 12.67 -4.65 13.10
C LYS A 63 13.27 -3.38 13.72
N ASN A 64 14.28 -2.80 13.06
CA ASN A 64 14.92 -1.58 13.53
C ASN A 64 13.95 -0.39 13.54
N ALA A 65 13.11 -0.24 12.49
CA ALA A 65 12.12 0.82 12.41
C ALA A 65 11.10 0.75 13.55
N LEU A 66 10.55 -0.45 13.83
CA LEU A 66 9.65 -0.67 14.96
C LEU A 66 10.36 -0.40 16.30
N GLN A 67 11.60 -0.86 16.47
CA GLN A 67 12.36 -0.56 17.68
C GLN A 67 12.54 0.95 17.89
N LYS A 68 12.83 1.73 16.84
CA LYS A 68 12.95 3.19 16.96
C LYS A 68 11.60 3.85 17.24
N ALA A 69 10.52 3.33 16.70
CA ALA A 69 9.18 3.82 16.96
C ALA A 69 8.73 3.58 18.40
N TYR A 70 9.01 2.38 18.96
CA TYR A 70 8.55 2.01 20.33
C TYR A 70 9.55 2.37 21.43
N TYR A 71 10.85 2.31 21.18
CA TYR A 71 11.90 2.51 22.18
C TYR A 71 12.68 3.80 22.00
N GLY A 72 12.10 4.79 21.31
CA GLY A 72 12.70 6.12 21.11
C GLY A 72 13.09 6.84 22.41
N ASN A 73 12.62 6.37 23.58
CA ASN A 73 12.99 6.80 24.91
C ASN A 73 13.73 5.67 25.64
N GLU A 74 15.04 5.51 25.43
CA GLU A 74 15.90 4.58 26.17
C GLU A 74 15.86 4.81 27.71
N ASN A 75 15.25 5.89 28.20
CA ASN A 75 15.17 6.23 29.61
C ASN A 75 14.00 5.57 30.38
N ILE A 76 13.17 4.74 29.74
CA ILE A 76 12.05 4.05 30.42
C ILE A 76 12.48 2.69 31.00
N ILE A 77 13.62 2.12 30.61
CA ILE A 77 14.01 0.75 30.99
C ILE A 77 14.51 0.67 32.45
N GLU A 78 14.90 1.77 33.07
CA GLU A 78 15.48 1.77 34.45
C GLU A 78 14.59 2.43 35.53
N GLY A 79 13.29 2.64 35.27
CA GLY A 79 12.40 3.16 36.32
C GLY A 79 12.69 4.61 36.76
N LYS A 80 13.56 5.33 36.11
CA LYS A 80 13.84 6.75 36.32
C LYS A 80 13.20 7.58 35.20
N ILE A 81 12.01 8.08 35.46
CA ILE A 81 11.35 9.08 34.60
C ILE A 81 12.09 10.43 34.84
N SER A 82 13.14 10.68 34.09
CA SER A 82 13.67 12.03 33.97
C SER A 82 12.97 12.75 32.81
N PHE A 83 11.98 13.58 33.13
CA PHE A 83 11.40 14.53 32.20
C PHE A 83 12.45 15.59 31.81
N SER A 84 13.37 15.27 30.97
CA SER A 84 14.19 16.24 30.27
C SER A 84 13.49 16.62 28.98
N ILE A 85 12.58 17.58 29.04
CA ILE A 85 12.03 18.29 27.88
C ILE A 85 13.18 19.12 27.28
N LYS A 86 14.12 18.47 26.61
CA LYS A 86 15.00 19.12 25.67
C LYS A 86 14.45 18.81 24.27
N ASN A 87 14.03 19.84 23.56
CA ASN A 87 13.50 19.88 22.20
C ASN A 87 14.41 19.21 21.10
N ASN A 88 15.31 18.33 21.48
CA ASN A 88 16.21 17.61 20.58
C ASN A 88 15.69 16.21 20.15
N ASN A 89 14.54 15.74 20.71
CA ASN A 89 14.12 14.35 20.49
C ASN A 89 13.47 14.11 19.14
N GLU A 90 12.74 15.08 18.56
CA GLU A 90 12.11 14.88 17.23
C GLU A 90 13.15 14.85 16.10
N LYS A 91 14.11 15.75 16.11
CA LYS A 91 15.23 15.71 15.13
C LYS A 91 16.02 14.42 15.22
N ASN A 92 16.19 13.88 16.42
CA ASN A 92 16.85 12.61 16.66
C ASN A 92 16.03 11.41 16.19
N PHE A 93 14.68 11.45 16.30
CA PHE A 93 13.81 10.37 15.88
C PHE A 93 13.87 10.17 14.35
N LEU A 94 13.66 11.23 13.56
CA LEU A 94 13.65 11.15 12.10
C LEU A 94 14.99 10.60 11.56
N SER A 95 16.11 11.10 12.06
CA SER A 95 17.45 10.60 11.69
C SER A 95 17.66 9.15 12.09
N LYS A 96 17.20 8.75 13.28
CA LYS A 96 17.25 7.36 13.75
C LYS A 96 16.35 6.44 12.90
N PHE A 97 15.17 6.91 12.51
CA PHE A 97 14.27 6.16 11.64
C PHE A 97 14.85 6.02 10.23
N GLU A 98 15.40 7.10 9.67
CA GLU A 98 16.08 7.09 8.38
C GLU A 98 17.23 6.09 8.35
N SER A 99 18.02 5.99 9.43
CA SER A 99 19.12 5.01 9.54
C SER A 99 18.67 3.55 9.42
N THR A 100 17.38 3.26 9.59
CA THR A 100 16.80 1.92 9.40
C THR A 100 16.68 1.50 7.93
N LYS A 101 16.75 2.46 7.02
CA LYS A 101 16.59 2.29 5.56
C LYS A 101 15.22 1.79 5.11
N TRP A 102 14.20 1.83 5.97
CA TRP A 102 12.88 1.30 5.63
C TRP A 102 12.25 2.04 4.46
N LEU A 103 12.26 3.39 4.50
CA LEU A 103 11.73 4.21 3.40
C LEU A 103 12.59 4.13 2.13
N GLU A 104 13.93 3.97 2.25
CA GLU A 104 14.81 3.73 1.10
C GLU A 104 14.43 2.44 0.36
N TYR A 105 14.20 1.36 1.09
CA TYR A 105 13.80 0.08 0.50
C TYR A 105 12.37 0.12 -0.07
N LEU A 106 11.50 0.91 0.53
CA LEU A 106 10.16 1.18 0.00
C LEU A 106 10.24 1.99 -1.30
N SER A 107 11.09 3.02 -1.33
CA SER A 107 11.38 3.83 -2.51
C SER A 107 11.89 2.99 -3.67
N ALA A 108 12.87 2.11 -3.43
CA ALA A 108 13.41 1.21 -4.44
C ALA A 108 12.32 0.29 -5.03
N LEU A 109 11.44 -0.26 -4.19
CA LEU A 109 10.31 -1.08 -4.63
C LEU A 109 9.35 -0.28 -5.52
N LEU A 110 8.95 0.92 -5.10
CA LEU A 110 8.05 1.79 -5.87
C LEU A 110 8.67 2.22 -7.19
N ILE A 111 9.93 2.68 -7.20
CA ILE A 111 10.63 3.10 -8.42
C ILE A 111 10.75 1.94 -9.42
N GLY A 112 11.10 0.75 -8.94
CA GLY A 112 11.16 -0.46 -9.76
C GLY A 112 9.79 -0.79 -10.39
N SER A 113 8.72 -0.74 -9.60
CA SER A 113 7.35 -0.98 -10.09
C SER A 113 6.90 0.09 -11.10
N ILE A 114 7.20 1.36 -10.84
CA ILE A 114 6.91 2.47 -11.77
C ILE A 114 7.68 2.29 -13.09
N CYS A 115 8.93 1.83 -13.03
CA CYS A 115 9.72 1.54 -14.22
C CYS A 115 9.03 0.48 -15.10
N VAL A 116 8.59 -0.62 -14.51
CA VAL A 116 7.85 -1.68 -15.21
C VAL A 116 6.53 -1.17 -15.76
N ALA A 117 5.73 -0.46 -14.95
CA ALA A 117 4.46 0.11 -15.36
C ALA A 117 4.60 1.04 -16.58
N LYS A 118 5.63 1.90 -16.60
CA LYS A 118 5.91 2.77 -17.74
C LYS A 118 6.23 2.01 -19.02
N LYS A 119 6.91 0.85 -18.92
CA LYS A 119 7.22 0.01 -20.10
C LYS A 119 5.97 -0.66 -20.64
N LEU A 120 5.13 -1.20 -19.77
CA LEU A 120 3.85 -1.77 -20.17
C LEU A 120 2.91 -0.72 -20.78
N TYR A 121 2.88 0.50 -20.21
CA TYR A 121 2.12 1.62 -20.78
C TYR A 121 2.62 2.02 -22.19
N GLN A 122 3.90 1.80 -22.48
CA GLN A 122 4.49 1.97 -23.82
C GLN A 122 4.27 0.77 -24.75
N ASN A 123 3.41 -0.19 -24.39
CA ASN A 123 3.17 -1.45 -25.09
C ASN A 123 4.41 -2.35 -25.23
N ILE A 124 5.39 -2.22 -24.32
CA ILE A 124 6.56 -3.09 -24.27
C ILE A 124 6.29 -4.19 -23.24
N ASN A 125 6.36 -5.44 -23.65
CA ASN A 125 6.23 -6.59 -22.76
C ASN A 125 7.39 -6.63 -21.76
N VAL A 126 7.12 -7.01 -20.52
CA VAL A 126 8.13 -7.10 -19.46
C VAL A 126 8.04 -8.44 -18.76
N LEU A 127 9.15 -9.19 -18.77
CA LEU A 127 9.33 -10.37 -17.93
C LEU A 127 9.89 -9.92 -16.58
N VAL A 128 9.12 -10.06 -15.50
CA VAL A 128 9.55 -9.72 -14.15
C VAL A 128 9.96 -10.97 -13.40
N HIS A 129 11.17 -10.98 -12.87
CA HIS A 129 11.64 -12.09 -12.03
C HIS A 129 12.51 -11.61 -10.86
N CYS A 130 12.79 -12.52 -9.94
CA CYS A 130 13.78 -12.34 -8.87
C CYS A 130 14.58 -13.63 -8.69
N SER A 131 14.93 -14.04 -7.45
CA SER A 131 15.61 -15.32 -7.24
C SER A 131 14.66 -16.52 -7.35
N ASP A 132 13.52 -16.44 -6.66
CA ASP A 132 12.59 -17.57 -6.50
C ASP A 132 11.18 -17.29 -7.05
N GLY A 133 10.84 -16.05 -7.38
CA GLY A 133 9.58 -15.66 -7.99
C GLY A 133 8.44 -15.32 -7.02
N TRP A 134 8.50 -15.68 -5.75
CA TRP A 134 7.37 -15.55 -4.82
C TRP A 134 7.41 -14.38 -3.82
N ASP A 135 8.48 -13.57 -3.79
CA ASP A 135 8.60 -12.39 -2.92
C ASP A 135 8.57 -11.10 -3.75
N ARG A 136 9.73 -10.61 -4.20
CA ARG A 136 9.86 -9.34 -4.94
C ARG A 136 9.07 -9.32 -6.24
N THR A 137 8.97 -10.43 -6.93
CA THR A 137 8.15 -10.55 -8.15
C THR A 137 6.69 -10.29 -7.83
N ALA A 138 6.12 -10.91 -6.80
CA ALA A 138 4.76 -10.66 -6.36
C ALA A 138 4.54 -9.19 -5.98
N GLN A 139 5.49 -8.56 -5.25
CA GLN A 139 5.42 -7.15 -4.91
C GLN A 139 5.35 -6.26 -6.15
N VAL A 140 6.29 -6.43 -7.09
CA VAL A 140 6.37 -5.59 -8.30
C VAL A 140 5.14 -5.79 -9.18
N CYS A 141 4.76 -7.05 -9.48
CA CYS A 141 3.62 -7.35 -10.34
C CYS A 141 2.31 -6.80 -9.76
N SER A 142 2.12 -6.90 -8.44
CA SER A 142 0.93 -6.34 -7.79
C SER A 142 0.89 -4.81 -7.85
N LEU A 143 2.00 -4.13 -7.55
CA LEU A 143 2.05 -2.67 -7.60
C LEU A 143 1.86 -2.14 -9.02
N VAL A 144 2.42 -2.82 -10.01
CA VAL A 144 2.25 -2.48 -11.43
C VAL A 144 0.78 -2.53 -11.84
N GLN A 145 0.06 -3.57 -11.46
CA GLN A 145 -1.36 -3.72 -11.77
C GLN A 145 -2.20 -2.63 -11.09
N ILE A 146 -1.92 -2.28 -9.83
CA ILE A 146 -2.58 -1.17 -9.12
C ILE A 146 -2.33 0.18 -9.83
N ILE A 147 -1.11 0.41 -10.34
CA ILE A 147 -0.76 1.64 -11.06
C ILE A 147 -1.53 1.73 -12.38
N LEU A 148 -1.63 0.63 -13.13
CA LEU A 148 -2.13 0.64 -14.50
C LEU A 148 -3.65 0.51 -14.59
N ASP A 149 -4.26 -0.30 -13.70
CA ASP A 149 -5.66 -0.68 -13.81
C ASP A 149 -6.47 -0.21 -12.58
N PRO A 150 -7.52 0.62 -12.79
CA PRO A 150 -8.39 1.07 -11.72
C PRO A 150 -9.14 -0.05 -11.00
N TYR A 151 -9.36 -1.21 -11.63
CA TYR A 151 -10.02 -2.35 -11.00
C TYR A 151 -9.29 -2.79 -9.72
N PHE A 152 -7.95 -2.86 -9.73
CA PHE A 152 -7.16 -3.26 -8.56
C PHE A 152 -7.09 -2.20 -7.44
N ARG A 153 -7.69 -1.03 -7.66
CA ARG A 153 -7.89 0.01 -6.65
C ARG A 153 -9.25 -0.08 -5.95
N THR A 154 -10.09 -1.04 -6.34
CA THR A 154 -11.32 -1.41 -5.62
C THR A 154 -11.02 -2.47 -4.56
N ILE A 155 -11.92 -2.64 -3.57
CA ILE A 155 -11.80 -3.68 -2.55
C ILE A 155 -11.83 -5.07 -3.19
N GLU A 156 -12.75 -5.29 -4.13
CA GLU A 156 -12.88 -6.56 -4.86
C GLU A 156 -11.62 -6.83 -5.71
N GLY A 157 -11.20 -5.85 -6.51
CA GLY A 157 -10.02 -5.98 -7.36
C GLY A 157 -8.74 -6.22 -6.55
N PHE A 158 -8.62 -5.61 -5.37
CA PHE A 158 -7.50 -5.85 -4.46
C PHE A 158 -7.51 -7.28 -3.91
N ALA A 159 -8.70 -7.81 -3.57
CA ALA A 159 -8.84 -9.20 -3.15
C ALA A 159 -8.40 -10.16 -4.27
N VAL A 160 -8.87 -9.95 -5.50
CA VAL A 160 -8.45 -10.73 -6.68
C VAL A 160 -6.94 -10.64 -6.90
N LEU A 161 -6.35 -9.44 -6.74
CA LEU A 161 -4.91 -9.23 -6.87
C LEU A 161 -4.11 -10.07 -5.87
N VAL A 162 -4.51 -10.06 -4.60
CA VAL A 162 -3.82 -10.81 -3.54
C VAL A 162 -3.98 -12.32 -3.77
N GLU A 163 -5.17 -12.79 -4.09
CA GLU A 163 -5.39 -14.22 -4.38
C GLU A 163 -4.56 -14.68 -5.59
N LYS A 164 -4.46 -13.88 -6.64
CA LYS A 164 -3.70 -14.21 -7.85
C LYS A 164 -2.19 -14.12 -7.61
N GLU A 165 -1.67 -12.93 -7.24
CA GLU A 165 -0.23 -12.65 -7.26
C GLU A 165 0.51 -13.17 -6.03
N TRP A 166 -0.20 -13.42 -4.93
CA TRP A 166 0.42 -13.83 -3.68
C TRP A 166 0.06 -15.25 -3.29
N VAL A 167 -1.24 -15.58 -3.28
CA VAL A 167 -1.70 -16.90 -2.83
C VAL A 167 -1.44 -17.95 -3.90
N SER A 168 -1.98 -17.77 -5.10
CA SER A 168 -1.88 -18.75 -6.20
C SER A 168 -0.47 -18.87 -6.75
N PHE A 169 0.27 -17.77 -6.85
CA PHE A 169 1.69 -17.80 -7.25
C PHE A 169 2.64 -18.23 -6.13
N GLY A 170 2.13 -18.58 -4.95
CA GLY A 170 2.85 -19.33 -3.93
C GLY A 170 3.81 -18.52 -3.08
N HIS A 171 3.46 -17.24 -2.76
CA HIS A 171 4.16 -16.54 -1.70
C HIS A 171 4.09 -17.34 -0.40
N LYS A 172 5.22 -17.52 0.24
CA LYS A 172 5.34 -18.43 1.40
C LYS A 172 4.90 -17.75 2.69
N PHE A 173 3.60 -17.47 2.81
CA PHE A 173 3.03 -16.75 3.94
C PHE A 173 3.43 -17.35 5.29
N ALA A 174 3.20 -18.66 5.50
CA ALA A 174 3.52 -19.29 6.78
C ALA A 174 5.01 -19.17 7.15
N MET A 175 5.90 -19.31 6.17
CA MET A 175 7.35 -19.18 6.38
C MET A 175 7.73 -17.72 6.65
N ARG A 176 7.19 -16.77 5.89
CA ARG A 176 7.52 -15.34 6.02
C ARG A 176 6.97 -14.74 7.30
N ASN A 177 5.80 -15.19 7.75
CA ASN A 177 5.16 -14.70 8.97
C ASN A 177 5.64 -15.44 10.23
N GLY A 178 6.35 -16.58 10.07
CA GLY A 178 6.81 -17.37 11.20
C GLY A 178 5.74 -18.27 11.80
N CYS A 179 4.73 -18.63 11.02
CA CYS A 179 3.62 -19.50 11.40
C CYS A 179 3.83 -20.97 10.99
N ASP A 180 4.93 -21.29 10.33
CA ASP A 180 5.29 -22.66 9.96
C ASP A 180 6.09 -23.34 11.09
N VAL A 181 5.37 -24.02 11.98
CA VAL A 181 5.94 -24.67 13.18
C VAL A 181 6.92 -25.79 12.82
N ARG A 182 6.80 -26.39 11.63
CA ARG A 182 7.54 -27.61 11.27
C ARG A 182 8.95 -27.38 10.76
N LYS A 183 9.27 -26.16 10.31
CA LYS A 183 10.53 -25.83 9.63
C LYS A 183 11.09 -24.44 9.96
N GLU A 184 10.84 -23.95 11.17
CA GLU A 184 11.20 -22.59 11.51
C GLU A 184 12.70 -22.31 11.49
N LYS A 185 13.16 -21.80 10.36
CA LYS A 185 14.39 -21.04 10.32
C LYS A 185 14.02 -19.56 10.51
N LYS A 186 14.23 -19.02 11.71
CA LYS A 186 13.99 -17.58 12.02
C LYS A 186 14.54 -16.62 10.95
N LYS A 187 15.57 -17.07 10.23
CA LYS A 187 16.19 -16.31 9.13
C LYS A 187 15.32 -16.17 7.88
N ASP A 188 14.29 -17.00 7.71
CA ASP A 188 13.40 -16.99 6.54
C ASP A 188 12.16 -16.13 6.75
N ARG A 189 11.91 -15.66 7.99
CA ARG A 189 10.84 -14.69 8.28
C ARG A 189 11.19 -13.35 7.68
N SER A 190 10.21 -12.69 7.06
CA SER A 190 10.38 -11.35 6.51
C SER A 190 9.03 -10.69 6.20
N PRO A 191 8.87 -9.39 6.48
CA PRO A 191 7.61 -8.69 6.32
C PRO A 191 7.40 -8.21 4.86
N ILE A 192 7.54 -9.12 3.90
CA ILE A 192 7.46 -8.78 2.47
C ILE A 192 6.06 -8.27 2.10
N PHE A 193 5.01 -8.92 2.59
CA PHE A 193 3.64 -8.48 2.36
C PHE A 193 3.35 -7.14 3.06
N ILE A 194 3.86 -6.93 4.28
CA ILE A 194 3.75 -5.63 4.98
C ILE A 194 4.41 -4.51 4.18
N GLN A 195 5.57 -4.76 3.58
CA GLN A 195 6.24 -3.77 2.72
C GLN A 195 5.38 -3.44 1.48
N PHE A 196 4.75 -4.43 0.87
CA PHE A 196 3.81 -4.22 -0.22
C PHE A 196 2.62 -3.38 0.21
N ILE A 197 1.97 -3.72 1.34
CA ILE A 197 0.84 -2.95 1.87
C ILE A 197 1.26 -1.49 2.18
N HIS A 198 2.46 -1.27 2.73
CA HIS A 198 2.97 0.09 2.95
C HIS A 198 3.21 0.85 1.63
N ALA A 199 3.67 0.17 0.58
CA ALA A 199 3.78 0.79 -0.74
C ALA A 199 2.41 1.22 -1.28
N VAL A 200 1.38 0.38 -1.11
CA VAL A 200 -0.01 0.73 -1.45
C VAL A 200 -0.50 1.91 -0.62
N GLN A 201 -0.21 1.94 0.68
CA GLN A 201 -0.56 3.07 1.54
C GLN A 201 0.07 4.39 1.05
N GLN A 202 1.33 4.38 0.58
CA GLN A 202 1.93 5.57 -0.04
C GLN A 202 1.18 6.02 -1.30
N MET A 203 0.67 5.08 -2.08
CA MET A 203 -0.16 5.40 -3.25
C MET A 203 -1.51 6.02 -2.84
N THR A 204 -2.17 5.49 -1.80
CA THR A 204 -3.43 6.06 -1.31
C THR A 204 -3.25 7.47 -0.78
N MET A 205 -2.10 7.79 -0.18
CA MET A 205 -1.78 9.15 0.26
C MET A 205 -1.55 10.12 -0.90
N GLN A 206 -0.93 9.65 -1.98
CA GLN A 206 -0.70 10.49 -3.17
C GLN A 206 -1.98 10.68 -4.01
N TYR A 207 -2.88 9.71 -3.98
CA TYR A 207 -4.14 9.71 -4.73
C TYR A 207 -5.32 9.37 -3.81
N PRO A 208 -5.70 10.25 -2.88
CA PRO A 208 -6.64 9.95 -1.80
C PRO A 208 -8.05 9.61 -2.29
N THR A 209 -8.42 10.00 -3.51
CA THR A 209 -9.74 9.69 -4.08
C THR A 209 -9.74 8.48 -5.01
N ALA A 210 -8.57 7.97 -5.43
CA ALA A 210 -8.47 6.94 -6.46
C ALA A 210 -8.72 5.51 -5.95
N PHE A 211 -8.75 5.30 -4.65
CA PHE A 211 -8.86 3.99 -4.01
C PHE A 211 -10.20 3.87 -3.26
N GLU A 212 -10.94 2.77 -3.54
CA GLU A 212 -12.19 2.46 -2.83
C GLU A 212 -11.94 2.13 -1.36
N TYR A 213 -10.79 1.58 -1.03
CA TYR A 213 -10.42 1.21 0.32
C TYR A 213 -9.69 2.32 1.07
N ASN A 214 -9.97 2.39 2.37
CA ASN A 214 -9.36 3.34 3.29
C ASN A 214 -8.14 2.77 4.03
N ASN A 215 -7.54 3.58 4.91
CA ASN A 215 -6.38 3.17 5.71
C ASN A 215 -6.68 2.02 6.68
N ASN A 216 -7.92 1.89 7.19
CA ASN A 216 -8.29 0.80 8.10
C ASN A 216 -8.26 -0.56 7.40
N PHE A 217 -8.60 -0.60 6.10
CA PHE A 217 -8.46 -1.80 5.28
C PHE A 217 -7.01 -2.30 5.24
N LEU A 218 -6.07 -1.40 4.98
CA LEU A 218 -4.65 -1.73 4.89
C LEU A 218 -4.07 -2.15 6.25
N LEU A 219 -4.47 -1.48 7.34
CA LEU A 219 -4.07 -1.85 8.70
C LEU A 219 -4.64 -3.21 9.10
N PHE A 220 -5.89 -3.49 8.77
CA PHE A 220 -6.52 -4.78 9.03
C PHE A 220 -5.74 -5.93 8.37
N LEU A 221 -5.35 -5.78 7.11
CA LEU A 221 -4.52 -6.78 6.42
C LEU A 221 -3.15 -6.95 7.10
N CYS A 222 -2.52 -5.86 7.55
CA CYS A 222 -1.25 -5.93 8.27
C CYS A 222 -1.34 -6.66 9.62
N ASP A 223 -2.46 -6.57 10.30
CA ASP A 223 -2.69 -7.24 11.58
C ASP A 223 -3.01 -8.72 11.38
N GLU A 224 -3.94 -8.99 10.47
CA GLU A 224 -4.50 -10.33 10.31
C GLU A 224 -3.56 -11.31 9.60
N ILE A 225 -2.54 -10.82 8.90
CA ILE A 225 -1.50 -11.69 8.31
C ILE A 225 -0.74 -12.51 9.37
N TYR A 226 -0.73 -12.06 10.63
CA TYR A 226 -0.08 -12.73 11.76
C TYR A 226 -1.07 -13.44 12.70
N SER A 227 -2.38 -13.24 12.53
CA SER A 227 -3.40 -13.77 13.44
C SER A 227 -3.58 -15.28 13.36
N ASN A 228 -3.20 -15.91 12.25
CA ASN A 228 -3.50 -17.30 11.89
C ASN A 228 -5.00 -17.64 11.84
N LYS A 229 -5.87 -16.63 11.84
CA LYS A 229 -7.33 -16.78 11.81
C LYS A 229 -7.82 -17.18 10.42
N TYR A 230 -7.27 -16.53 9.39
CA TYR A 230 -7.78 -16.66 8.02
C TYR A 230 -6.95 -17.59 7.16
N GLY A 231 -7.65 -18.50 6.47
CA GLY A 231 -7.03 -19.48 5.57
C GLY A 231 -6.25 -18.85 4.42
N THR A 232 -6.61 -17.64 4.03
CA THR A 232 -5.94 -16.86 2.98
C THR A 232 -4.42 -16.81 3.20
N PHE A 233 -3.97 -16.57 4.43
CA PHE A 233 -2.55 -16.37 4.77
C PHE A 233 -1.89 -17.59 5.42
N LEU A 234 -2.61 -18.71 5.51
CA LEU A 234 -2.04 -19.95 6.01
C LEU A 234 -1.29 -20.71 4.93
N PHE A 235 -0.31 -21.50 5.36
CA PHE A 235 0.52 -22.35 4.51
C PHE A 235 1.46 -21.56 3.54
N ASN A 236 2.15 -22.31 2.70
CA ASN A 236 3.16 -21.77 1.77
C ASN A 236 2.79 -22.00 0.30
N CYS A 237 1.76 -22.76 0.01
CA CYS A 237 1.26 -23.02 -1.34
C CYS A 237 -0.13 -23.65 -1.30
N GLU A 238 -0.82 -23.65 -2.44
CA GLU A 238 -2.14 -24.24 -2.61
C GLU A 238 -2.16 -25.74 -2.33
N LYS A 239 -1.12 -26.48 -2.71
CA LYS A 239 -1.00 -27.91 -2.40
C LYS A 239 -1.09 -28.18 -0.89
N ASP A 240 -0.41 -27.36 -0.06
CA ASP A 240 -0.44 -27.52 1.39
C ASP A 240 -1.82 -27.18 1.96
N LYS A 241 -2.50 -26.16 1.42
CA LYS A 241 -3.88 -25.81 1.79
C LYS A 241 -4.84 -26.96 1.48
N PHE A 242 -4.78 -27.50 0.29
CA PHE A 242 -5.60 -28.63 -0.15
C PHE A 242 -5.40 -29.87 0.74
N ASN A 243 -4.13 -30.29 0.94
CA ASN A 243 -3.79 -31.47 1.74
C ASN A 243 -4.23 -31.35 3.20
N ASN A 244 -4.36 -30.16 3.73
CA ASN A 244 -4.82 -29.90 5.09
C ASN A 244 -6.32 -29.62 5.20
N ASN A 245 -7.08 -29.71 4.11
CA ASN A 245 -8.50 -29.35 4.04
C ASN A 245 -8.79 -27.97 4.65
N GLN A 246 -7.96 -26.97 4.31
CA GLN A 246 -7.98 -25.66 4.93
C GLN A 246 -9.33 -24.98 4.75
N GLU A 247 -9.97 -25.09 3.58
CA GLU A 247 -11.27 -24.47 3.27
C GLU A 247 -12.40 -24.92 4.22
N LYS A 248 -12.29 -26.14 4.78
CA LYS A 248 -13.26 -26.66 5.75
C LYS A 248 -12.98 -26.23 7.19
N LYS A 249 -11.81 -25.66 7.46
CA LYS A 249 -11.35 -25.35 8.83
C LYS A 249 -11.31 -23.87 9.14
N THR A 250 -11.17 -23.03 8.13
CA THR A 250 -11.00 -21.59 8.30
C THR A 250 -11.75 -20.84 7.22
N ILE A 251 -12.11 -19.59 7.51
CA ILE A 251 -12.71 -18.69 6.54
C ILE A 251 -11.63 -17.90 5.79
N SER A 252 -11.99 -17.34 4.65
CA SER A 252 -11.18 -16.36 3.93
C SER A 252 -11.28 -14.99 4.61
N ILE A 253 -10.19 -14.21 4.62
CA ILE A 253 -10.20 -12.84 5.11
C ILE A 253 -11.19 -11.97 4.32
N TRP A 254 -11.38 -12.28 3.05
CA TRP A 254 -12.28 -11.55 2.18
C TRP A 254 -13.73 -11.68 2.61
N SER A 255 -14.11 -12.80 3.21
CA SER A 255 -15.47 -12.98 3.75
C SER A 255 -15.80 -11.95 4.84
N ASP A 256 -14.88 -11.73 5.79
CA ASP A 256 -15.06 -10.73 6.84
C ASP A 256 -15.00 -9.29 6.26
N ILE A 257 -14.09 -9.05 5.31
CA ILE A 257 -13.96 -7.74 4.67
C ILE A 257 -15.23 -7.37 3.90
N PHE A 258 -15.81 -8.29 3.13
CA PHE A 258 -17.03 -8.03 2.37
C PHE A 258 -18.25 -7.90 3.28
N TYR A 259 -18.30 -8.67 4.37
CA TYR A 259 -19.35 -8.56 5.37
C TYR A 259 -19.34 -7.20 6.09
N GLU A 260 -18.17 -6.70 6.45
CA GLU A 260 -17.98 -5.41 7.11
C GLU A 260 -17.52 -4.29 6.16
N LYS A 261 -17.87 -4.39 4.87
CA LYS A 261 -17.34 -3.52 3.81
C LYS A 261 -17.38 -2.03 4.15
N ASN A 262 -18.42 -1.58 4.84
CA ASN A 262 -18.58 -0.17 5.24
C ASN A 262 -17.45 0.37 6.12
N LYS A 263 -16.74 -0.48 6.88
CA LYS A 263 -15.56 -0.08 7.67
C LYS A 263 -14.36 0.28 6.82
N TYR A 264 -14.32 -0.26 5.61
CA TYR A 264 -13.15 -0.25 4.74
C TYR A 264 -13.31 0.65 3.52
N ILE A 265 -14.52 1.16 3.28
CA ILE A 265 -14.79 2.09 2.17
C ILE A 265 -14.18 3.45 2.48
N ASN A 266 -13.63 4.06 1.46
CA ASN A 266 -13.16 5.43 1.45
C ASN A 266 -14.29 6.37 1.02
N ASP A 267 -14.80 7.18 1.93
CA ASP A 267 -15.96 8.07 1.71
C ASP A 267 -15.76 9.09 0.57
N ILE A 268 -14.49 9.40 0.26
CA ILE A 268 -14.14 10.34 -0.82
C ILE A 268 -13.74 9.64 -2.12
N TYR A 269 -13.98 8.33 -2.23
CA TYR A 269 -13.63 7.57 -3.43
C TYR A 269 -14.31 8.12 -4.68
N LYS A 270 -13.50 8.37 -5.70
CA LYS A 270 -13.92 8.72 -7.05
C LYS A 270 -13.04 7.97 -8.03
N PRO A 271 -13.60 7.03 -8.81
CA PRO A 271 -12.82 6.25 -9.75
C PRO A 271 -12.01 7.15 -10.70
N ILE A 272 -10.71 6.96 -10.75
CA ILE A 272 -9.85 7.57 -11.75
C ILE A 272 -9.64 6.53 -12.84
N ASN A 273 -10.18 6.80 -14.03
CA ASN A 273 -10.00 5.92 -15.18
C ASN A 273 -8.54 5.94 -15.65
N GLY A 274 -7.99 4.75 -15.92
CA GLY A 274 -6.64 4.59 -16.42
C GLY A 274 -5.56 4.64 -15.33
N THR A 275 -4.35 5.00 -15.74
CA THR A 275 -3.14 4.92 -14.92
C THR A 275 -3.01 6.07 -13.92
N ILE A 276 -2.36 5.80 -12.78
CA ILE A 276 -1.95 6.84 -11.82
C ILE A 276 -0.43 7.08 -11.91
N ASN A 277 -0.01 8.34 -11.78
CA ASN A 277 1.41 8.72 -11.88
C ASN A 277 2.06 8.81 -10.49
N VAL A 278 2.26 7.66 -9.88
CA VAL A 278 2.87 7.51 -8.55
C VAL A 278 4.30 8.06 -8.53
N LYS A 279 4.69 8.68 -7.42
CA LYS A 279 6.06 9.12 -7.14
C LYS A 279 6.70 8.16 -6.15
N GLY A 280 7.83 7.57 -6.54
CA GLY A 280 8.56 6.60 -5.73
C GLY A 280 9.77 7.18 -4.99
N GLU A 281 10.17 8.42 -5.30
CA GLU A 281 11.36 9.05 -4.71
C GLU A 281 11.15 9.36 -3.22
N LEU A 282 12.19 9.19 -2.41
CA LEU A 282 12.15 9.28 -0.96
C LEU A 282 11.47 10.56 -0.42
N LYS A 283 11.65 11.69 -1.09
CA LYS A 283 11.05 12.98 -0.72
C LYS A 283 9.50 13.01 -0.78
N TYR A 284 8.87 12.04 -1.45
CA TYR A 284 7.42 11.92 -1.54
C TYR A 284 6.85 10.84 -0.61
N LEU A 285 7.72 10.14 0.13
CA LEU A 285 7.31 9.06 1.02
C LEU A 285 7.23 9.54 2.46
N ASN A 286 6.24 9.02 3.18
CA ASN A 286 5.98 9.37 4.56
C ASN A 286 6.06 8.14 5.47
N ILE A 287 6.38 8.35 6.74
CA ILE A 287 6.25 7.34 7.77
C ILE A 287 4.76 7.03 7.93
N TRP A 288 4.39 5.76 7.88
CA TRP A 288 3.02 5.34 8.14
C TRP A 288 2.72 5.34 9.64
N ASN A 289 2.35 6.50 10.16
CA ASN A 289 2.18 6.72 11.60
C ASN A 289 1.20 5.73 12.24
N ASP A 290 0.08 5.41 11.56
CA ASP A 290 -0.94 4.50 12.09
C ASP A 290 -0.45 3.05 12.24
N PHE A 291 0.56 2.67 11.46
CA PHE A 291 1.23 1.38 11.57
C PHE A 291 2.37 1.41 12.61
N PHE A 292 3.29 2.37 12.48
CA PHE A 292 4.50 2.40 13.32
C PHE A 292 4.23 2.84 14.75
N PHE A 293 3.25 3.71 14.99
CA PHE A 293 2.90 4.23 16.33
C PHE A 293 1.56 3.69 16.83
N LYS A 294 1.09 2.58 16.30
CA LYS A 294 -0.21 1.98 16.65
C LYS A 294 -0.41 1.77 18.16
N TYR A 295 0.65 1.45 18.88
CA TYR A 295 0.61 1.18 20.32
C TYR A 295 1.20 2.31 21.18
N ASP A 296 1.51 3.45 20.59
CA ASP A 296 1.91 4.65 21.31
C ASP A 296 0.67 5.35 21.88
N LYS A 297 0.37 5.06 23.16
CA LYS A 297 -0.79 5.63 23.86
C LYS A 297 -0.75 7.16 23.93
N VAL A 298 0.43 7.76 24.05
CA VAL A 298 0.59 9.22 24.14
C VAL A 298 0.39 9.84 22.75
N GLY A 299 1.02 9.28 21.73
CA GLY A 299 0.85 9.72 20.33
C GLY A 299 -0.59 9.57 19.86
N MET A 300 -1.28 8.49 20.25
CA MET A 300 -2.70 8.31 19.95
C MET A 300 -3.60 9.36 20.61
N ALA A 301 -3.32 9.75 21.86
CA ALA A 301 -4.09 10.78 22.54
C ALA A 301 -3.93 12.14 21.85
N TYR A 302 -2.70 12.51 21.47
CA TYR A 302 -2.43 13.73 20.69
C TYR A 302 -3.09 13.69 19.32
N LYS A 303 -3.04 12.55 18.62
CA LYS A 303 -3.65 12.38 17.31
C LYS A 303 -5.17 12.52 17.37
N ASN A 304 -5.82 11.90 18.36
CA ASN A 304 -7.26 12.01 18.55
C ASN A 304 -7.67 13.46 18.84
N ARG A 305 -6.89 14.19 19.65
CA ARG A 305 -7.15 15.60 19.93
C ARG A 305 -6.97 16.45 18.68
N ALA A 306 -5.88 16.28 17.94
CA ALA A 306 -5.64 17.01 16.69
C ALA A 306 -6.72 16.71 15.62
N LEU A 307 -7.27 15.49 15.61
CA LEU A 307 -8.37 15.11 14.73
C LEU A 307 -9.67 15.82 15.15
N LEU A 308 -9.96 15.88 16.46
CA LEU A 308 -11.11 16.62 16.99
C LEU A 308 -10.99 18.11 16.70
N ASP A 309 -9.84 18.73 16.96
CA ASP A 309 -9.59 20.14 16.66
C ASP A 309 -9.79 20.43 15.15
N LYS A 310 -9.35 19.52 14.29
CA LYS A 310 -9.54 19.63 12.83
C LYS A 310 -11.01 19.46 12.44
N GLN A 311 -11.74 18.53 13.06
CA GLN A 311 -13.17 18.35 12.83
C GLN A 311 -13.97 19.60 13.28
N GLU A 312 -13.66 20.17 14.43
CA GLU A 312 -14.27 21.41 14.91
C GLU A 312 -13.98 22.59 13.96
N TYR A 313 -12.74 22.69 13.48
CA TYR A 313 -12.35 23.72 12.52
C TYR A 313 -13.13 23.58 11.19
N VAL A 314 -13.22 22.37 10.65
CA VAL A 314 -14.00 22.10 9.43
C VAL A 314 -15.48 22.38 9.65
N ALA A 315 -16.04 22.00 10.81
CA ALA A 315 -17.43 22.28 11.15
C ALA A 315 -17.71 23.80 11.17
N LYS A 316 -16.83 24.62 11.77
CA LYS A 316 -16.96 26.08 11.74
C LYS A 316 -16.92 26.65 10.33
N ILE A 317 -15.99 26.19 9.47
CA ILE A 317 -15.94 26.64 8.07
C ILE A 317 -17.24 26.26 7.33
N LEU A 318 -17.76 25.05 7.55
CA LEU A 318 -19.01 24.62 6.93
C LEU A 318 -20.20 25.50 7.40
N GLU A 319 -20.24 25.82 8.68
CA GLU A 319 -21.27 26.69 9.25
C GLU A 319 -21.23 28.09 8.64
N GLU A 320 -20.03 28.72 8.57
CA GLU A 320 -19.82 30.01 7.91
C GLU A 320 -20.21 29.99 6.43
N LYS A 321 -19.83 28.93 5.69
CA LYS A 321 -20.20 28.78 4.29
C LYS A 321 -21.69 28.58 4.10
N ASN A 322 -22.33 27.76 4.94
CA ASN A 322 -23.78 27.60 4.94
C ASN A 322 -24.51 28.91 5.17
N LYS A 323 -24.05 29.73 6.15
CA LYS A 323 -24.61 31.05 6.42
C LYS A 323 -24.48 31.97 5.20
N SER A 324 -23.29 32.02 4.59
CA SER A 324 -23.08 32.82 3.37
C SER A 324 -23.95 32.38 2.19
N ILE A 325 -24.18 31.06 2.03
CA ILE A 325 -25.07 30.54 1.00
C ILE A 325 -26.51 30.98 1.27
N LEU A 326 -26.99 30.89 2.50
CA LEU A 326 -28.34 31.32 2.86
C LEU A 326 -28.55 32.83 2.64
N GLU A 327 -27.56 33.65 3.01
CA GLU A 327 -27.58 35.10 2.73
C GLU A 327 -27.68 35.41 1.24
N LEU A 328 -26.89 34.75 0.40
CA LEU A 328 -26.98 34.91 -1.07
C LEU A 328 -28.32 34.45 -1.64
N LEU A 329 -28.87 33.35 -1.14
CA LEU A 329 -30.16 32.83 -1.58
C LEU A 329 -31.31 33.79 -1.17
N ASN A 330 -31.22 34.41 0.00
CA ASN A 330 -32.19 35.44 0.42
C ASN A 330 -32.12 36.68 -0.49
N VAL A 331 -30.93 37.09 -0.93
CA VAL A 331 -30.76 38.17 -1.90
C VAL A 331 -31.37 37.80 -3.27
N ILE A 332 -31.23 36.56 -3.71
CA ILE A 332 -31.84 36.05 -4.95
C ILE A 332 -33.37 36.09 -4.85
N LYS A 333 -33.92 35.65 -3.72
CA LYS A 333 -35.38 35.65 -3.44
C LYS A 333 -35.91 37.08 -3.40
N SER A 334 -35.26 37.96 -2.65
CA SER A 334 -35.69 39.37 -2.49
C SER A 334 -35.66 40.17 -3.79
N ASN A 335 -34.83 39.77 -4.74
CA ASN A 335 -34.74 40.41 -6.07
C ASN A 335 -35.57 39.71 -7.16
N GLY A 336 -36.34 38.68 -6.83
CA GLY A 336 -37.19 37.95 -7.79
C GLY A 336 -36.42 37.17 -8.85
N LEU A 337 -35.16 36.81 -8.57
CA LEU A 337 -34.24 36.15 -9.52
C LEU A 337 -34.27 34.61 -9.43
N GLU A 338 -35.23 34.04 -8.71
CA GLU A 338 -35.37 32.61 -8.47
C GLU A 338 -35.45 31.78 -9.76
N ASN A 339 -36.05 32.33 -10.79
CA ASN A 339 -36.19 31.67 -12.10
C ASN A 339 -34.84 31.41 -12.79
N LEU A 340 -33.79 32.18 -12.45
CA LEU A 340 -32.45 32.03 -13.00
C LEU A 340 -31.66 30.90 -12.36
N VAL A 341 -32.09 30.42 -11.20
CA VAL A 341 -31.36 29.41 -10.40
C VAL A 341 -32.16 28.13 -10.17
N LYS A 342 -33.37 27.99 -10.77
CA LYS A 342 -34.24 26.80 -10.59
C LYS A 342 -33.58 25.48 -10.85
N ASP A 343 -32.64 25.42 -11.81
CA ASP A 343 -31.91 24.21 -12.18
C ASP A 343 -30.61 24.00 -11.41
N ASN A 344 -30.29 24.91 -10.48
CA ASN A 344 -29.06 24.83 -9.70
C ASN A 344 -29.21 23.85 -8.52
N LYS A 345 -28.35 22.83 -8.47
CA LYS A 345 -28.36 21.81 -7.39
C LYS A 345 -28.23 22.42 -5.99
N ILE A 346 -27.46 23.47 -5.83
CA ILE A 346 -27.26 24.14 -4.53
C ILE A 346 -28.51 24.85 -4.11
N TYR A 347 -29.19 25.59 -5.02
CA TYR A 347 -30.46 26.25 -4.76
C TYR A 347 -31.53 25.25 -4.26
N ASN A 348 -31.69 24.13 -4.98
CA ASN A 348 -32.64 23.09 -4.62
C ASN A 348 -32.34 22.40 -3.29
N LEU A 349 -31.07 22.24 -2.93
CA LEU A 349 -30.66 21.66 -1.66
C LEU A 349 -31.00 22.56 -0.44
N TYR A 350 -30.99 23.87 -0.61
CA TYR A 350 -31.21 24.83 0.46
C TYR A 350 -32.62 25.47 0.44
N LYS A 351 -33.43 25.23 -0.58
CA LYS A 351 -34.77 25.76 -0.75
C LYS A 351 -35.65 25.49 0.48
N ASP A 352 -35.69 24.24 0.95
CA ASP A 352 -36.47 23.85 2.13
C ASP A 352 -36.04 24.51 3.44
N LYS A 353 -34.78 24.99 3.48
CA LYS A 353 -34.25 25.73 4.64
C LYS A 353 -34.61 27.22 4.60
N LEU A 354 -34.71 27.78 3.39
CA LEU A 354 -35.16 29.15 3.16
C LEU A 354 -36.66 29.33 3.52
N ASP A 355 -37.49 28.36 3.15
CA ASP A 355 -38.93 28.41 3.42
C ASP A 355 -39.28 28.15 4.91
N LYS A 356 -38.37 27.65 5.70
CA LYS A 356 -38.52 27.46 7.17
C LYS A 356 -37.98 28.61 8.00
N SER A 357 -37.32 29.59 7.40
CA SER A 357 -36.76 30.78 8.10
C SER A 357 -37.70 31.99 8.05
N GLU A 358 -38.87 31.88 7.49
CA GLU A 358 -40.04 32.76 7.62
C GLU A 358 -40.98 32.22 8.73
#